data_d797c39d587a29717ed028ff221009aa
#
_entry.id   d797c39d587a29717ed028ff221009aa
#
_cell.length_a   1.000
_cell.length_b   1.000
_cell.length_c   1.000
_cell.angle_alpha   90.00
_cell.angle_beta   90.00
_cell.angle_gamma   90.00
#
_symmetry.space_group_name_H-M   'P 1'
#
loop_
_entity.id
_entity.type
_entity.pdbx_description
1 polymer ?
#
loop_
_entity_poly.entity_id
_entity_poly.type
_entity_poly.pdbx_seq_one_letter_code
_entity_poly.pdbx_strand_id
1 'polypeptide(L)'
;MVKAREWTEEEKQWLKDNLRYDSETGNLLWTTHSLRGRRTRGLVGSTTSSGYMGFVSRAVSEGRKQFFYSNHRVVWFLNYGSVPEMLDHIDGDRLNNRVENLRPTTNGLNQRNKLSYGVCKFKGVSIEYGKYTCRSHKDGKLIRMGVFD
;
A
#
# COMPACT_ATOMS: atom_id res chain seq x y z
N MET A 1 11.11 -8.82 7.99
CA MET A 1 10.04 -7.90 7.52
C MET A 1 9.32 -7.36 8.75
N VAL A 2 9.17 -6.05 8.91
CA VAL A 2 8.49 -5.48 10.07
C VAL A 2 6.99 -5.72 9.89
N LYS A 3 6.36 -6.43 10.81
CA LYS A 3 4.91 -6.62 10.86
C LYS A 3 4.24 -5.24 10.97
N ALA A 4 3.18 -5.02 10.22
CA ALA A 4 2.45 -3.77 10.32
C ALA A 4 1.89 -3.62 11.74
N ARG A 5 2.08 -2.41 12.32
CA ARG A 5 1.58 -2.10 13.66
C ARG A 5 0.05 -2.23 13.70
N GLU A 6 -0.46 -2.86 14.74
CA GLU A 6 -1.88 -2.84 15.06
C GLU A 6 -2.27 -1.47 15.62
N TRP A 7 -3.45 -1.00 15.26
CA TRP A 7 -4.00 0.26 15.76
C TRP A 7 -4.86 0.00 16.99
N THR A 8 -4.76 0.89 17.99
CA THR A 8 -5.65 0.84 19.15
C THR A 8 -7.09 1.22 18.77
N GLU A 9 -8.05 0.88 19.61
CA GLU A 9 -9.45 1.27 19.37
C GLU A 9 -9.62 2.80 19.38
N GLU A 10 -8.86 3.51 20.20
CA GLU A 10 -8.85 4.98 20.22
C GLU A 10 -8.33 5.56 18.91
N GLU A 11 -7.26 4.98 18.34
CA GLU A 11 -6.76 5.39 17.02
C GLU A 11 -7.80 5.14 15.93
N LYS A 12 -8.44 3.97 15.94
CA LYS A 12 -9.50 3.61 14.99
C LYS A 12 -10.68 4.57 15.09
N GLN A 13 -11.11 4.90 16.31
CA GLN A 13 -12.19 5.86 16.53
C GLN A 13 -11.79 7.24 16.04
N TRP A 14 -10.59 7.70 16.39
CA TRP A 14 -10.08 9.00 15.93
C TRP A 14 -10.04 9.09 14.40
N LEU A 15 -9.60 8.02 13.70
CA LEU A 15 -9.58 7.99 12.24
C LEU A 15 -10.98 8.12 11.65
N LYS A 16 -11.99 7.45 12.23
CA LYS A 16 -13.40 7.57 11.80
C LYS A 16 -13.98 8.96 12.01
N ASP A 17 -13.64 9.61 13.13
CA ASP A 17 -14.20 10.91 13.48
C ASP A 17 -13.59 12.05 12.66
N ASN A 18 -12.35 11.91 12.27
CA ASN A 18 -11.59 13.01 11.64
C ASN A 18 -11.37 12.87 10.14
N LEU A 19 -11.57 11.66 9.59
CA LEU A 19 -11.29 11.38 8.19
C LEU A 19 -12.51 10.80 7.48
N ARG A 20 -12.65 11.16 6.21
CA ARG A 20 -13.61 10.53 5.30
C ARG A 20 -12.91 10.06 4.04
N TYR A 21 -13.40 8.99 3.49
CA TYR A 21 -12.98 8.45 2.20
C TYR A 21 -13.84 9.05 1.09
N ASP A 22 -13.19 9.49 0.03
CA ASP A 22 -13.83 9.92 -1.22
C ASP A 22 -13.67 8.80 -2.26
N SER A 23 -14.76 8.11 -2.56
CA SER A 23 -14.78 6.97 -3.47
C SER A 23 -14.51 7.36 -4.93
N GLU A 24 -14.85 8.58 -5.34
CA GLU A 24 -14.64 9.03 -6.73
C GLU A 24 -13.17 9.23 -7.04
N THR A 25 -12.42 9.79 -6.09
CA THR A 25 -11.00 10.11 -6.29
C THR A 25 -10.05 9.10 -5.66
N GLY A 26 -10.51 8.28 -4.71
CA GLY A 26 -9.68 7.38 -3.91
C GLY A 26 -8.94 8.10 -2.77
N ASN A 27 -9.27 9.35 -2.49
CA ASN A 27 -8.56 10.17 -1.53
C ASN A 27 -9.15 10.10 -0.12
N LEU A 28 -8.29 10.33 0.87
CA LEU A 28 -8.70 10.66 2.24
C LEU A 28 -8.84 12.17 2.36
N LEU A 29 -9.93 12.61 2.99
CA LEU A 29 -10.24 14.01 3.24
C LEU A 29 -10.44 14.22 4.75
N TRP A 30 -10.10 15.40 5.25
CA TRP A 30 -10.43 15.81 6.60
C TRP A 30 -11.93 16.10 6.71
N THR A 31 -12.59 15.60 7.77
CA THR A 31 -14.02 15.85 8.03
C THR A 31 -14.26 17.27 8.54
N THR A 32 -13.30 17.87 9.24
CA THR A 32 -13.40 19.22 9.79
C THR A 32 -12.37 20.15 9.16
N HIS A 33 -12.80 21.37 8.83
CA HIS A 33 -11.91 22.43 8.45
C HIS A 33 -11.15 22.91 9.69
N SER A 34 -9.85 22.57 9.72
CA SER A 34 -8.88 23.23 10.60
C SER A 34 -8.76 22.75 12.04
N LEU A 35 -7.73 21.98 12.28
CA LEU A 35 -6.94 22.16 13.49
C LEU A 35 -5.88 23.25 13.19
N ARG A 36 -6.06 24.47 13.75
CA ARG A 36 -5.12 25.61 13.72
C ARG A 36 -5.01 26.43 12.43
N GLY A 37 -6.13 26.79 11.76
CA GLY A 37 -6.11 27.91 10.80
C GLY A 37 -5.32 27.68 9.50
N ARG A 38 -4.66 26.56 9.29
CA ARG A 38 -4.09 26.19 8.00
C ARG A 38 -5.20 25.61 7.13
N ARG A 39 -5.48 26.28 6.00
CA ARG A 39 -6.30 25.75 4.93
C ARG A 39 -5.61 24.52 4.34
N THR A 40 -5.80 23.35 4.96
CA THR A 40 -5.53 22.10 4.25
C THR A 40 -6.59 22.00 3.16
N ARG A 41 -6.19 21.75 1.93
CA ARG A 41 -7.09 21.62 0.77
C ARG A 41 -7.97 20.36 0.85
N GLY A 42 -8.38 19.97 2.04
CA GLY A 42 -9.18 18.78 2.28
C GLY A 42 -8.40 17.45 2.22
N LEU A 43 -7.35 17.36 1.42
CA LEU A 43 -6.56 16.12 1.25
C LEU A 43 -5.72 15.79 2.49
N VAL A 44 -5.67 14.50 2.82
CA VAL A 44 -4.89 13.94 3.93
C VAL A 44 -3.63 13.29 3.41
N GLY A 45 -2.49 13.71 3.96
CA GLY A 45 -1.21 13.09 3.69
C GLY A 45 -0.41 13.71 2.54
N SER A 46 0.76 13.16 2.35
CA SER A 46 1.71 13.49 1.29
C SER A 46 2.42 12.22 0.81
N THR A 47 3.04 12.30 -0.35
CA THR A 47 3.80 11.18 -0.90
C THR A 47 5.10 10.99 -0.10
N THR A 48 5.35 9.76 0.33
CA THR A 48 6.59 9.35 1.01
C THR A 48 7.70 9.05 0.00
N SER A 49 8.94 8.94 0.48
CA SER A 49 10.08 8.50 -0.34
C SER A 49 9.89 7.11 -0.97
N SER A 50 9.06 6.27 -0.36
CA SER A 50 8.68 4.95 -0.91
C SER A 50 7.53 5.00 -1.92
N GLY A 51 7.03 6.19 -2.27
CA GLY A 51 5.99 6.39 -3.28
C GLY A 51 4.56 6.15 -2.79
N TYR A 52 4.34 5.92 -1.50
CA TYR A 52 2.99 5.81 -0.92
C TYR A 52 2.49 7.14 -0.38
N MET A 53 1.18 7.34 -0.41
CA MET A 53 0.54 8.42 0.36
C MET A 53 0.45 8.04 1.83
N GLY A 54 0.74 9.01 2.72
CA GLY A 54 0.59 8.82 4.15
C GLY A 54 0.70 10.11 4.95
N PHE A 55 0.34 10.07 6.20
CA PHE A 55 0.39 11.20 7.13
C PHE A 55 0.85 10.78 8.52
N VAL A 56 1.27 11.77 9.30
CA VAL A 56 1.66 11.59 10.70
C VAL A 56 0.61 12.26 11.57
N SER A 57 0.12 11.56 12.60
CA SER A 57 -0.76 12.13 13.61
C SER A 57 -0.18 11.94 15.02
N ARG A 58 -0.45 12.94 15.87
CA ARG A 58 -0.16 12.91 17.31
C ARG A 58 -1.45 12.79 18.15
N ALA A 59 -2.60 12.80 17.51
CA ALA A 59 -3.88 13.08 18.16
C ALA A 59 -4.32 12.01 19.16
N VAL A 60 -3.74 10.81 19.11
CA VAL A 60 -4.20 9.65 19.90
C VAL A 60 -3.08 9.06 20.76
N SER A 61 -1.93 9.70 20.85
CA SER A 61 -0.83 9.13 21.60
C SER A 61 -0.64 9.82 22.94
N GLU A 62 -0.80 9.09 24.03
CA GLU A 62 -0.21 9.47 25.30
C GLU A 62 1.31 9.62 25.13
N GLY A 63 1.87 10.73 25.63
CA GLY A 63 3.32 10.93 25.66
C GLY A 63 3.97 11.43 24.38
N ARG A 64 3.28 12.22 23.52
CA ARG A 64 3.86 12.93 22.35
C ARG A 64 4.43 12.02 21.23
N LYS A 65 4.17 10.72 21.22
CA LYS A 65 4.58 9.86 20.12
C LYS A 65 3.80 10.18 18.84
N GLN A 66 4.52 10.25 17.73
CA GLN A 66 3.91 10.41 16.42
C GLN A 66 3.82 9.04 15.76
N PHE A 67 2.67 8.76 15.14
CA PHE A 67 2.51 7.55 14.34
C PHE A 67 2.25 7.91 12.88
N PHE A 68 2.87 7.15 12.00
CA PHE A 68 2.65 7.24 10.57
C PHE A 68 1.49 6.32 10.18
N TYR A 69 0.60 6.87 9.37
CA TYR A 69 -0.55 6.17 8.80
C TYR A 69 -0.45 6.19 7.28
N SER A 70 -0.43 5.01 6.66
CA SER A 70 -0.50 4.90 5.20
C SER A 70 -1.94 5.06 4.72
N ASN A 71 -2.19 5.91 3.74
CA ASN A 71 -3.55 6.23 3.29
C ASN A 71 -4.32 4.99 2.82
N HIS A 72 -3.71 4.10 2.03
CA HIS A 72 -4.37 2.87 1.57
C HIS A 72 -4.87 1.98 2.72
N ARG A 73 -4.14 1.91 3.85
CA ARG A 73 -4.57 1.15 5.03
C ARG A 73 -5.74 1.83 5.75
N VAL A 74 -5.73 3.16 5.82
CA VAL A 74 -6.83 3.93 6.41
C VAL A 74 -8.08 3.85 5.53
N VAL A 75 -7.94 3.96 4.21
CA VAL A 75 -9.04 3.77 3.26
C VAL A 75 -9.67 2.39 3.45
N TRP A 76 -8.85 1.34 3.49
CA TRP A 76 -9.34 -0.01 3.75
C TRP A 76 -10.10 -0.13 5.06
N PHE A 77 -9.54 0.42 6.13
CA PHE A 77 -10.17 0.41 7.45
C PHE A 77 -11.50 1.16 7.49
N LEU A 78 -11.60 2.33 6.88
CA LEU A 78 -12.83 3.12 6.85
C LEU A 78 -13.95 2.39 6.10
N ASN A 79 -13.63 1.55 5.12
CA ASN A 79 -14.61 0.79 4.33
C ASN A 79 -14.97 -0.57 4.94
N TYR A 80 -14.00 -1.28 5.56
CA TYR A 80 -14.20 -2.67 6.01
C TYR A 80 -14.09 -2.87 7.53
N GLY A 81 -13.73 -1.83 8.29
CA GLY A 81 -13.62 -1.89 9.75
C GLY A 81 -12.42 -2.68 10.28
N SER A 82 -11.63 -3.31 9.43
CA SER A 82 -10.46 -4.11 9.78
C SER A 82 -9.23 -3.68 8.98
N VAL A 83 -8.04 -3.99 9.48
CA VAL A 83 -6.79 -3.69 8.77
C VAL A 83 -6.03 -4.99 8.55
N PRO A 84 -5.94 -5.51 7.31
CA PRO A 84 -5.19 -6.71 7.02
C PRO A 84 -3.69 -6.50 7.26
N GLU A 85 -2.97 -7.60 7.51
CA GLU A 85 -1.52 -7.56 7.73
C GLU A 85 -0.79 -6.92 6.53
N MET A 86 -1.22 -7.27 5.33
CA MET A 86 -0.67 -6.72 4.09
C MET A 86 -1.79 -6.33 3.13
N LEU A 87 -1.61 -5.16 2.50
CA LEU A 87 -2.42 -4.66 1.38
C LEU A 87 -1.53 -4.43 0.17
N ASP A 88 -2.07 -4.71 -1.00
CA ASP A 88 -1.44 -4.52 -2.30
C ASP A 88 -2.33 -3.67 -3.21
N HIS A 89 -1.72 -2.89 -4.09
CA HIS A 89 -2.40 -2.17 -5.15
C HIS A 89 -2.45 -3.08 -6.38
N ILE A 90 -3.66 -3.37 -6.87
CA ILE A 90 -3.89 -4.34 -7.95
C ILE A 90 -3.19 -3.90 -9.24
N ASP A 91 -3.27 -2.61 -9.55
CA ASP A 91 -2.62 -2.01 -10.73
C ASP A 91 -1.13 -1.70 -10.54
N GLY A 92 -0.60 -1.82 -9.31
CA GLY A 92 0.77 -1.48 -8.95
C GLY A 92 1.02 0.02 -8.72
N ASP A 93 0.04 0.90 -8.95
CA ASP A 93 0.13 2.33 -8.65
C ASP A 93 -0.15 2.58 -7.16
N ARG A 94 0.89 2.95 -6.43
CA ARG A 94 0.85 3.20 -4.98
C ARG A 94 0.08 4.46 -4.58
N LEU A 95 -0.29 5.30 -5.53
CA LEU A 95 -1.08 6.50 -5.32
C LEU A 95 -2.56 6.28 -5.58
N ASN A 96 -2.94 5.22 -6.31
CA ASN A 96 -4.31 4.86 -6.57
C ASN A 96 -4.93 4.10 -5.38
N ASN A 97 -5.40 4.86 -4.39
CA ASN A 97 -5.98 4.32 -3.16
C ASN A 97 -7.50 4.06 -3.25
N ARG A 98 -8.05 3.95 -4.45
CA ARG A 98 -9.44 3.49 -4.59
C ARG A 98 -9.59 2.11 -3.96
N VAL A 99 -10.65 1.92 -3.19
CA VAL A 99 -10.83 0.70 -2.41
C VAL A 99 -10.91 -0.56 -3.28
N GLU A 100 -11.49 -0.45 -4.47
CA GLU A 100 -11.56 -1.51 -5.48
C GLU A 100 -10.19 -1.86 -6.08
N ASN A 101 -9.21 -0.96 -5.98
CA ASN A 101 -7.82 -1.21 -6.38
C ASN A 101 -6.96 -1.81 -5.26
N LEU A 102 -7.51 -1.95 -4.06
CA LEU A 102 -6.81 -2.50 -2.92
C LEU A 102 -7.24 -3.94 -2.68
N ARG A 103 -6.31 -4.79 -2.28
CA ARG A 103 -6.62 -6.17 -1.88
C ARG A 103 -5.73 -6.64 -0.73
N PRO A 104 -6.28 -7.45 0.20
CA PRO A 104 -5.46 -8.19 1.13
C PRO A 104 -4.55 -9.16 0.38
N THR A 105 -3.31 -9.26 0.83
CA THR A 105 -2.31 -10.08 0.14
C THR A 105 -1.38 -10.77 1.14
N THR A 106 -0.59 -11.69 0.64
CA THR A 106 0.51 -12.33 1.35
C THR A 106 1.84 -11.95 0.72
N ASN A 107 2.95 -12.17 1.43
CA ASN A 107 4.28 -11.94 0.88
C ASN A 107 4.50 -12.63 -0.47
N GLY A 108 4.06 -13.89 -0.59
CA GLY A 108 4.21 -14.66 -1.83
C GLY A 108 3.43 -14.05 -3.00
N LEU A 109 2.18 -13.66 -2.77
CA LEU A 109 1.34 -13.03 -3.80
C LEU A 109 1.85 -11.64 -4.17
N ASN A 110 2.25 -10.84 -3.18
CA ASN A 110 2.79 -9.50 -3.42
C ASN A 110 4.09 -9.57 -4.25
N GLN A 111 4.99 -10.52 -3.97
CA GLN A 111 6.19 -10.74 -4.79
C GLN A 111 5.85 -11.13 -6.23
N ARG A 112 4.78 -11.89 -6.44
CA ARG A 112 4.31 -12.24 -7.79
C ARG A 112 3.75 -11.03 -8.54
N ASN A 113 3.16 -10.08 -7.84
CA ASN A 113 2.57 -8.87 -8.44
C ASN A 113 3.58 -7.77 -8.78
N LYS A 114 4.81 -7.84 -8.24
CA LYS A 114 5.86 -6.85 -8.56
C LYS A 114 6.23 -6.95 -10.04
N LEU A 115 6.43 -5.78 -10.66
CA LEU A 115 6.98 -5.72 -12.01
C LEU A 115 8.36 -6.39 -12.07
N SER A 116 8.70 -6.92 -13.24
CA SER A 116 10.03 -7.46 -13.48
C SER A 116 11.06 -6.34 -13.44
N TYR A 117 12.15 -6.56 -12.69
CA TYR A 117 13.31 -5.66 -12.70
C TYR A 117 14.36 -6.29 -13.63
N GLY A 118 14.80 -5.54 -14.64
CA GLY A 118 15.86 -5.98 -15.53
C GLY A 118 15.54 -5.74 -17.00
N VAL A 119 16.41 -6.26 -17.87
CA VAL A 119 16.32 -6.09 -19.32
C VAL A 119 15.07 -6.76 -19.90
N CYS A 120 14.57 -7.82 -19.25
CA CYS A 120 13.40 -8.54 -19.71
C CYS A 120 12.12 -8.04 -19.06
N LYS A 121 11.12 -7.69 -19.89
CA LYS A 121 9.79 -7.20 -19.47
C LYS A 121 8.97 -8.24 -18.69
N PHE A 122 9.27 -9.52 -18.84
CA PHE A 122 8.50 -10.62 -18.25
C PHE A 122 9.18 -11.21 -17.03
N LYS A 123 8.41 -11.46 -15.96
CA LYS A 123 8.91 -12.15 -14.77
C LYS A 123 9.29 -13.59 -15.09
N GLY A 124 10.39 -14.03 -14.47
CA GLY A 124 10.89 -15.39 -14.67
C GLY A 124 11.57 -15.60 -16.02
N VAL A 125 11.71 -14.55 -16.82
CA VAL A 125 12.45 -14.57 -18.09
C VAL A 125 13.72 -13.75 -17.94
N SER A 126 14.85 -14.30 -18.29
CA SER A 126 16.16 -13.65 -18.42
C SER A 126 16.71 -13.80 -19.82
N ILE A 127 17.57 -12.87 -20.23
CA ILE A 127 18.31 -12.98 -21.48
C ILE A 127 19.71 -13.49 -21.13
N GLU A 128 20.07 -14.65 -21.68
CA GLU A 128 21.37 -15.29 -21.49
C GLU A 128 21.91 -15.67 -22.89
N TYR A 129 23.08 -15.13 -23.24
CA TYR A 129 23.72 -15.38 -24.55
C TYR A 129 22.79 -15.08 -25.76
N GLY A 130 21.99 -14.00 -25.66
CA GLY A 130 21.07 -13.58 -26.72
C GLY A 130 19.76 -14.38 -26.78
N LYS A 131 19.56 -15.36 -25.93
CA LYS A 131 18.35 -16.21 -25.89
C LYS A 131 17.52 -15.94 -24.64
N TYR A 132 16.21 -16.12 -24.72
CA TYR A 132 15.29 -15.98 -23.59
C TYR A 132 15.25 -17.28 -22.79
N THR A 133 15.67 -17.23 -21.53
CA THR A 133 15.57 -18.34 -20.60
C THR A 133 14.39 -18.11 -19.67
N CYS A 134 13.42 -19.03 -19.66
CA CYS A 134 12.27 -18.99 -18.75
C CYS A 134 12.50 -19.89 -17.56
N ARG A 135 12.28 -19.32 -16.33
CA ARG A 135 12.42 -20.03 -15.06
C ARG A 135 11.21 -19.76 -14.17
N SER A 136 10.78 -20.78 -13.44
CA SER A 136 9.70 -20.65 -12.45
C SER A 136 10.06 -21.41 -11.18
N HIS A 137 9.41 -21.07 -10.07
CA HIS A 137 9.52 -21.82 -8.82
C HIS A 137 8.31 -22.73 -8.66
N LYS A 138 8.55 -24.01 -8.44
CA LYS A 138 7.54 -24.99 -8.04
C LYS A 138 8.04 -25.71 -6.79
N ASP A 139 7.20 -25.73 -5.75
CA ASP A 139 7.51 -26.37 -4.46
C ASP A 139 8.86 -25.94 -3.85
N GLY A 140 9.14 -24.61 -3.93
CA GLY A 140 10.37 -24.03 -3.43
C GLY A 140 11.62 -24.27 -4.30
N LYS A 141 11.54 -25.04 -5.37
CA LYS A 141 12.64 -25.32 -6.30
C LYS A 141 12.54 -24.47 -7.57
N LEU A 142 13.69 -23.95 -8.02
CA LEU A 142 13.78 -23.24 -9.30
C LEU A 142 13.77 -24.26 -10.45
N ILE A 143 12.79 -24.14 -11.33
CA ILE A 143 12.66 -25.00 -12.53
C ILE A 143 12.92 -24.15 -13.75
N ARG A 144 13.83 -24.61 -14.63
CA ARG A 144 14.03 -24.05 -15.96
C ARG A 144 12.99 -24.64 -16.89
N MET A 145 12.13 -23.77 -17.44
CA MET A 145 11.02 -24.22 -18.30
C MET A 145 11.42 -24.31 -19.77
N GLY A 146 12.45 -23.57 -20.19
CA GLY A 146 12.93 -23.59 -21.56
C GLY A 146 13.87 -22.45 -21.91
N VAL A 147 14.43 -22.55 -23.11
CA VAL A 147 15.22 -21.49 -23.78
C VAL A 147 14.58 -21.26 -25.13
N PHE A 148 14.41 -20.00 -25.48
CA PHE A 148 13.72 -19.57 -26.69
C PHE A 148 14.59 -18.53 -27.41
N ASP A 149 14.54 -18.52 -28.73
CA ASP A 149 15.22 -17.56 -29.61
C ASP A 149 14.46 -16.23 -29.66
#